data_c9cdc4e416b28528832dc28d0316e9f5
#
_entry.id   c9cdc4e416b28528832dc28d0316e9f5
#
_cell.length_a   1.000
_cell.length_b   1.000
_cell.length_c   1.000
_cell.angle_alpha   90.00
_cell.angle_beta   90.00
_cell.angle_gamma   90.00
#
_symmetry.space_group_name_H-M   'P 1'
#
loop_
_entity.id
_entity.type
_entity.pdbx_description
1 polymer ?
#
loop_
_entity_poly.entity_id
_entity_poly.type
_entity_poly.pdbx_seq_one_letter_code
_entity_poly.pdbx_strand_id
1 'polypeptide(L)'
;MKRLLHTPLALLVWRIALLYAALMLCRAAFWVYNAALLGPPVWSELGQLVAGSLKFDTVSVVYADGVFILLSLLPLHLRERRWYRGMLFWYYVIVNAVLIAAANLADTVYFRYTQKRFTADEIFFADNDNSLQLAGKFMAENWYLVLLWAGLVALLAWGYRRRTREESLLRRGWAYYAGGTVVFALAAGLSVAGMRGGMTRMTRPITLSNAMLYTADSGKANLILSNPFCILRTIGNAGSVKYRKYFTPEELPQRFTPVHRPADSTAVDLTGRNVMIFIMESM
;
A
#
# COMPACT_ATOMS: atom_id res chain seq x y z
N MET A 1 33.22 -17.54 1.64
CA MET A 1 31.92 -17.27 1.03
C MET A 1 30.73 -17.60 1.94
N LYS A 2 30.64 -18.79 2.57
CA LYS A 2 29.47 -19.12 3.47
C LYS A 2 29.27 -18.18 4.65
N ARG A 3 30.31 -17.63 5.30
CA ARG A 3 30.21 -16.69 6.42
C ARG A 3 29.62 -15.34 6.03
N LEU A 4 29.85 -14.85 4.82
CA LEU A 4 29.31 -13.58 4.34
C LEU A 4 27.78 -13.60 4.23
N LEU A 5 27.19 -14.77 3.91
CA LEU A 5 25.74 -14.95 3.76
C LEU A 5 24.97 -14.94 5.08
N HIS A 6 25.69 -15.00 6.22
CA HIS A 6 25.10 -14.98 7.57
C HIS A 6 25.36 -13.66 8.31
N THR A 7 25.91 -12.66 7.63
CA THR A 7 26.07 -11.31 8.23
C THR A 7 24.70 -10.65 8.45
N PRO A 8 24.56 -9.75 9.42
CA PRO A 8 23.33 -8.99 9.64
C PRO A 8 22.80 -8.32 8.38
N LEU A 9 23.69 -7.73 7.60
CA LEU A 9 23.35 -7.07 6.34
C LEU A 9 22.81 -8.06 5.29
N ALA A 10 23.47 -9.22 5.13
CA ALA A 10 23.01 -10.22 4.17
C ALA A 10 21.66 -10.84 4.56
N LEU A 11 21.42 -11.02 5.88
CA LEU A 11 20.13 -11.46 6.37
C LEU A 11 19.04 -10.41 6.15
N LEU A 12 19.36 -9.14 6.34
CA LEU A 12 18.42 -8.04 6.06
C LEU A 12 18.09 -7.98 4.56
N VAL A 13 19.10 -8.01 3.68
CA VAL A 13 18.90 -8.04 2.23
C VAL A 13 18.03 -9.23 1.81
N TRP A 14 18.26 -10.41 2.38
CA TRP A 14 17.42 -11.58 2.13
C TRP A 14 15.96 -11.34 2.53
N ARG A 15 15.70 -10.77 3.71
CA ARG A 15 14.36 -10.48 4.22
C ARG A 15 13.66 -9.44 3.35
N ILE A 16 14.38 -8.40 2.94
CA ILE A 16 13.87 -7.39 2.00
C ILE A 16 13.56 -8.01 0.65
N ALA A 17 14.42 -8.89 0.12
CA ALA A 17 14.15 -9.58 -1.14
C ALA A 17 12.88 -10.45 -1.09
N LEU A 18 12.57 -11.06 0.06
CA LEU A 18 11.30 -11.78 0.26
C LEU A 18 10.09 -10.84 0.20
N LEU A 19 10.20 -9.60 0.70
CA LEU A 19 9.12 -8.61 0.61
C LEU A 19 8.87 -8.18 -0.83
N TYR A 20 9.92 -7.94 -1.60
CA TYR A 20 9.77 -7.64 -3.03
C TYR A 20 9.15 -8.82 -3.79
N ALA A 21 9.54 -10.05 -3.47
CA ALA A 21 8.92 -11.23 -4.06
C ALA A 21 7.42 -11.32 -3.70
N ALA A 22 7.05 -11.06 -2.45
CA ALA A 22 5.66 -11.03 -2.01
C ALA A 22 4.86 -9.93 -2.73
N LEU A 23 5.42 -8.71 -2.87
CA LEU A 23 4.80 -7.61 -3.61
C LEU A 23 4.59 -7.96 -5.09
N MET A 24 5.57 -8.61 -5.72
CA MET A 24 5.44 -9.06 -7.11
C MET A 24 4.36 -10.14 -7.25
N LEU A 25 4.24 -11.07 -6.29
CA LEU A 25 3.19 -12.08 -6.28
C LEU A 25 1.80 -11.43 -6.08
N CYS A 26 1.66 -10.47 -5.17
CA CYS A 26 0.44 -9.70 -5.01
C CYS A 26 0.07 -8.96 -6.32
N ARG A 27 1.05 -8.37 -7.00
CA ARG A 27 0.86 -7.67 -8.28
C ARG A 27 0.44 -8.61 -9.39
N ALA A 28 1.03 -9.80 -9.45
CA ALA A 28 0.61 -10.83 -10.40
C ALA A 28 -0.83 -11.27 -10.12
N ALA A 29 -1.20 -11.48 -8.87
CA ALA A 29 -2.56 -11.79 -8.46
C ALA A 29 -3.54 -10.66 -8.83
N PHE A 30 -3.15 -9.41 -8.58
CA PHE A 30 -3.93 -8.23 -8.96
C PHE A 30 -4.18 -8.17 -10.46
N TRP A 31 -3.16 -8.39 -11.26
CA TRP A 31 -3.29 -8.40 -12.72
C TRP A 31 -4.17 -9.54 -13.21
N VAL A 32 -3.94 -10.78 -12.75
CA VAL A 32 -4.74 -11.94 -13.15
C VAL A 32 -6.21 -11.76 -12.78
N TYR A 33 -6.49 -11.28 -11.56
CA TYR A 33 -7.87 -11.05 -11.09
C TYR A 33 -8.60 -9.97 -11.91
N ASN A 34 -7.89 -8.91 -12.29
CA ASN A 34 -8.44 -7.77 -13.01
C ASN A 34 -8.09 -7.76 -14.51
N ALA A 35 -7.70 -8.91 -15.08
CA ALA A 35 -7.24 -9.01 -16.47
C ALA A 35 -8.26 -8.48 -17.50
N ALA A 36 -9.55 -8.65 -17.23
CA ALA A 36 -10.62 -8.11 -18.08
C ALA A 36 -10.64 -6.57 -18.16
N LEU A 37 -10.19 -5.88 -17.10
CA LEU A 37 -10.13 -4.43 -17.03
C LEU A 37 -8.78 -3.87 -17.51
N LEU A 38 -7.70 -4.61 -17.26
CA LEU A 38 -6.33 -4.16 -17.51
C LEU A 38 -5.80 -4.58 -18.89
N GLY A 39 -6.51 -5.47 -19.56
CA GLY A 39 -6.09 -6.03 -20.84
C GLY A 39 -4.90 -7.00 -20.77
N PRO A 40 -4.47 -7.53 -21.92
CA PRO A 40 -3.36 -8.47 -21.99
C PRO A 40 -2.02 -7.77 -21.71
N PRO A 41 -1.01 -8.50 -21.24
CA PRO A 41 0.32 -7.94 -21.01
C PRO A 41 0.97 -7.56 -22.34
N VAL A 42 1.52 -6.37 -22.40
CA VAL A 42 2.36 -5.95 -23.53
C VAL A 42 3.81 -6.20 -23.14
N TRP A 43 4.42 -7.20 -23.75
CA TRP A 43 5.78 -7.66 -23.41
C TRP A 43 6.83 -6.55 -23.55
N SER A 44 6.67 -5.62 -24.51
CA SER A 44 7.56 -4.48 -24.72
C SER A 44 7.54 -3.48 -23.54
N GLU A 45 6.45 -3.38 -22.80
CA GLU A 45 6.29 -2.45 -21.68
C GLU A 45 6.67 -3.08 -20.33
N LEU A 46 6.80 -4.43 -20.29
CA LEU A 46 7.00 -5.16 -19.04
C LEU A 46 8.22 -4.65 -18.25
N GLY A 47 9.31 -4.35 -18.94
CA GLY A 47 10.52 -3.82 -18.30
C GLY A 47 10.27 -2.48 -17.59
N GLN A 48 9.53 -1.58 -18.21
CA GLN A 48 9.19 -0.27 -17.64
C GLN A 48 8.21 -0.41 -16.47
N LEU A 49 7.21 -1.29 -16.61
CA LEU A 49 6.25 -1.59 -15.54
C LEU A 49 6.95 -2.17 -14.30
N VAL A 50 7.88 -3.11 -14.50
CA VAL A 50 8.65 -3.70 -13.39
C VAL A 50 9.57 -2.65 -12.76
N ALA A 51 10.29 -1.85 -13.56
CA ALA A 51 11.15 -0.79 -13.03
C ALA A 51 10.38 0.25 -12.23
N GLY A 52 9.22 0.69 -12.73
CA GLY A 52 8.29 1.54 -12.00
C GLY A 52 7.84 0.88 -10.71
N SER A 53 7.37 -0.36 -10.78
CA SER A 53 6.90 -1.12 -9.61
C SER A 53 7.96 -1.20 -8.53
N LEU A 54 9.20 -1.55 -8.85
CA LEU A 54 10.29 -1.63 -7.87
C LEU A 54 10.53 -0.30 -7.15
N LYS A 55 10.38 0.82 -7.85
CA LYS A 55 10.54 2.15 -7.25
C LYS A 55 9.44 2.44 -6.23
N PHE A 56 8.18 2.18 -6.57
CA PHE A 56 7.05 2.38 -5.67
C PHE A 56 7.06 1.38 -4.51
N ASP A 57 7.43 0.13 -4.78
CA ASP A 57 7.59 -0.92 -3.77
C ASP A 57 8.71 -0.57 -2.78
N THR A 58 9.81 0.04 -3.24
CA THR A 58 10.86 0.54 -2.35
C THR A 58 10.31 1.53 -1.33
N VAL A 59 9.49 2.47 -1.76
CA VAL A 59 8.84 3.42 -0.85
C VAL A 59 7.95 2.68 0.15
N SER A 60 7.11 1.75 -0.31
CA SER A 60 6.23 0.95 0.54
C SER A 60 7.00 0.16 1.59
N VAL A 61 8.04 -0.57 1.16
CA VAL A 61 8.89 -1.38 2.05
C VAL A 61 9.59 -0.51 3.08
N VAL A 62 10.15 0.63 2.67
CA VAL A 62 10.87 1.49 3.62
C VAL A 62 9.93 2.16 4.61
N TYR A 63 8.71 2.53 4.21
CA TYR A 63 7.71 3.05 5.16
C TYR A 63 7.22 1.97 6.12
N ALA A 64 6.93 0.77 5.63
CA ALA A 64 6.44 -0.33 6.46
C ALA A 64 7.53 -0.89 7.39
N ASP A 65 8.71 -1.11 6.83
CA ASP A 65 9.81 -1.83 7.47
C ASP A 65 11.02 -0.97 7.85
N GLY A 66 10.94 0.36 7.73
CA GLY A 66 12.06 1.26 8.08
C GLY A 66 12.55 1.05 9.51
N VAL A 67 11.63 0.92 10.47
CA VAL A 67 11.96 0.59 11.86
C VAL A 67 12.60 -0.79 11.97
N PHE A 68 12.08 -1.80 11.27
CA PHE A 68 12.67 -3.13 11.22
C PHE A 68 14.08 -3.13 10.64
N ILE A 69 14.31 -2.37 9.56
CA ILE A 69 15.63 -2.20 8.93
C ILE A 69 16.64 -1.65 9.92
N LEU A 70 16.28 -0.56 10.61
CA LEU A 70 17.14 0.09 11.59
C LEU A 70 17.41 -0.81 12.80
N LEU A 71 16.37 -1.42 13.37
CA LEU A 71 16.52 -2.33 14.51
C LEU A 71 17.35 -3.56 14.13
N SER A 72 17.23 -4.07 12.90
CA SER A 72 18.03 -5.23 12.43
C SER A 72 19.52 -4.91 12.30
N LEU A 73 19.90 -3.66 12.07
CA LEU A 73 21.28 -3.23 11.91
C LEU A 73 21.86 -2.51 13.14
N LEU A 74 21.07 -2.38 14.21
CA LEU A 74 21.50 -1.69 15.42
C LEU A 74 22.82 -2.30 15.94
N PRO A 75 23.91 -1.50 16.11
CA PRO A 75 25.23 -2.02 16.47
C PRO A 75 25.34 -2.32 17.98
N LEU A 76 24.34 -3.04 18.50
CA LEU A 76 24.28 -3.42 19.91
C LEU A 76 24.14 -4.95 20.02
N HIS A 77 24.69 -5.52 21.09
CA HIS A 77 24.56 -6.97 21.41
C HIS A 77 23.15 -7.42 21.78
N LEU A 78 22.19 -6.49 21.83
CA LEU A 78 20.75 -6.78 21.99
C LEU A 78 20.26 -7.76 20.91
N ARG A 79 20.80 -7.70 19.70
CA ARG A 79 20.47 -8.61 18.59
C ARG A 79 20.71 -10.08 18.89
N GLU A 80 21.64 -10.37 19.79
CA GLU A 80 21.97 -11.73 20.21
C GLU A 80 20.92 -12.32 21.16
N ARG A 81 20.10 -11.47 21.81
CA ARG A 81 19.07 -11.89 22.78
C ARG A 81 17.88 -12.53 22.09
N ARG A 82 17.38 -13.63 22.67
CA ARG A 82 16.25 -14.39 22.11
C ARG A 82 14.97 -13.55 22.00
N TRP A 83 14.67 -12.74 23.02
CA TRP A 83 13.48 -11.89 23.01
C TRP A 83 13.52 -10.85 21.89
N TYR A 84 14.68 -10.23 21.66
CA TYR A 84 14.85 -9.23 20.60
C TYR A 84 14.65 -9.83 19.18
N ARG A 85 15.22 -11.01 18.95
CA ARG A 85 15.02 -11.75 17.70
C ARG A 85 13.56 -12.16 17.51
N GLY A 86 12.87 -12.55 18.62
CA GLY A 86 11.44 -12.82 18.60
C GLY A 86 10.61 -11.59 18.25
N MET A 87 10.93 -10.45 18.86
CA MET A 87 10.29 -9.17 18.56
C MET A 87 10.45 -8.80 17.08
N LEU A 88 11.67 -8.87 16.53
CA LEU A 88 11.92 -8.59 15.10
C LEU A 88 11.18 -9.55 14.18
N PHE A 89 11.10 -10.84 14.53
CA PHE A 89 10.35 -11.82 13.77
C PHE A 89 8.87 -11.48 13.72
N TRP A 90 8.25 -11.21 14.87
CA TRP A 90 6.83 -10.89 14.93
C TRP A 90 6.51 -9.54 14.28
N TYR A 91 7.38 -8.53 14.45
CA TYR A 91 7.24 -7.27 13.72
C TYR A 91 7.20 -7.54 12.21
N TYR A 92 8.22 -8.24 11.70
CA TYR A 92 8.32 -8.53 10.27
C TYR A 92 7.10 -9.30 9.74
N VAL A 93 6.66 -10.34 10.45
CA VAL A 93 5.52 -11.15 10.01
C VAL A 93 4.21 -10.38 10.08
N ILE A 94 3.92 -9.71 11.19
CA ILE A 94 2.62 -9.04 11.40
C ILE A 94 2.49 -7.82 10.48
N VAL A 95 3.49 -6.95 10.47
CA VAL A 95 3.45 -5.74 9.63
C VAL A 95 3.28 -6.10 8.16
N ASN A 96 4.04 -7.08 7.68
CA ASN A 96 3.97 -7.46 6.28
C ASN A 96 2.76 -8.34 5.92
N ALA A 97 2.21 -9.09 6.88
CA ALA A 97 0.94 -9.79 6.69
C ALA A 97 -0.21 -8.80 6.47
N VAL A 98 -0.20 -7.67 7.19
CA VAL A 98 -1.26 -6.64 7.12
C VAL A 98 -1.00 -5.68 5.95
N LEU A 99 0.14 -4.96 5.98
CA LEU A 99 0.40 -3.88 5.04
C LEU A 99 0.78 -4.37 3.64
N ILE A 100 1.62 -5.42 3.54
CA ILE A 100 2.08 -5.90 2.23
C ILE A 100 1.09 -6.90 1.64
N ALA A 101 0.71 -7.94 2.38
CA ALA A 101 -0.12 -8.99 1.82
C ALA A 101 -1.61 -8.66 1.86
N ALA A 102 -2.20 -8.41 3.05
CA ALA A 102 -3.65 -8.19 3.16
C ALA A 102 -4.12 -6.94 2.42
N ALA A 103 -3.42 -5.81 2.56
CA ALA A 103 -3.81 -4.56 1.91
C ALA A 103 -3.80 -4.69 0.37
N ASN A 104 -2.77 -5.30 -0.23
CA ASN A 104 -2.73 -5.51 -1.68
C ASN A 104 -3.81 -6.49 -2.18
N LEU A 105 -4.09 -7.56 -1.44
CA LEU A 105 -5.11 -8.53 -1.86
C LEU A 105 -6.54 -8.01 -1.66
N ALA A 106 -6.80 -7.24 -0.60
CA ALA A 106 -8.06 -6.55 -0.43
C ALA A 106 -8.30 -5.52 -1.55
N ASP A 107 -7.27 -4.74 -1.89
CA ASP A 107 -7.31 -3.77 -2.98
C ASP A 107 -7.54 -4.44 -4.35
N THR A 108 -7.10 -5.67 -4.53
CA THR A 108 -7.36 -6.47 -5.74
C THR A 108 -8.87 -6.64 -5.99
N VAL A 109 -9.63 -6.90 -4.95
CA VAL A 109 -11.10 -7.01 -5.01
C VAL A 109 -11.73 -5.63 -5.16
N TYR A 110 -11.29 -4.65 -4.36
CA TYR A 110 -11.80 -3.28 -4.38
C TYR A 110 -11.68 -2.64 -5.77
N PHE A 111 -10.52 -2.80 -6.43
CA PHE A 111 -10.26 -2.25 -7.75
C PHE A 111 -11.25 -2.75 -8.82
N ARG A 112 -11.71 -3.99 -8.71
CA ARG A 112 -12.66 -4.56 -9.66
C ARG A 112 -13.98 -3.78 -9.71
N TYR A 113 -14.39 -3.21 -8.58
CA TYR A 113 -15.65 -2.46 -8.48
C TYR A 113 -15.49 -0.96 -8.70
N THR A 114 -14.35 -0.40 -8.32
CA THR A 114 -14.14 1.05 -8.30
C THR A 114 -13.22 1.56 -9.40
N GLN A 115 -12.44 0.66 -10.01
CA GLN A 115 -11.39 0.95 -11.00
C GLN A 115 -10.32 1.96 -10.50
N LYS A 116 -10.25 2.16 -9.20
CA LYS A 116 -9.20 2.95 -8.54
C LYS A 116 -8.54 2.17 -7.42
N ARG A 117 -7.30 2.52 -7.09
CA ARG A 117 -6.60 1.93 -5.96
C ARG A 117 -7.21 2.39 -4.65
N PHE A 118 -7.26 1.48 -3.70
CA PHE A 118 -7.75 1.75 -2.35
C PHE A 118 -6.82 2.75 -1.64
N THR A 119 -7.37 3.80 -1.08
CA THR A 119 -6.66 4.91 -0.44
C THR A 119 -7.07 5.06 1.02
N ALA A 120 -6.35 5.89 1.77
CA ALA A 120 -6.64 6.13 3.19
C ALA A 120 -8.02 6.75 3.39
N ASP A 121 -8.51 7.52 2.43
CA ASP A 121 -9.84 8.12 2.47
C ASP A 121 -10.93 7.07 2.65
N GLU A 122 -10.80 5.95 1.95
CA GLU A 122 -11.77 4.85 2.00
C GLU A 122 -11.79 4.15 3.38
N ILE A 123 -10.67 4.15 4.10
CA ILE A 123 -10.59 3.58 5.45
C ILE A 123 -11.36 4.46 6.44
N PHE A 124 -11.24 5.79 6.29
CA PHE A 124 -11.81 6.75 7.23
C PHE A 124 -13.25 7.15 6.92
N PHE A 125 -13.73 6.86 5.69
CA PHE A 125 -15.13 7.04 5.31
C PHE A 125 -16.04 5.84 5.65
N ALA A 126 -15.53 4.84 6.32
CA ALA A 126 -16.29 3.66 6.73
C ALA A 126 -17.26 3.96 7.89
N ASP A 127 -18.10 4.99 7.72
CA ASP A 127 -19.23 5.28 8.60
C ASP A 127 -20.43 4.35 8.30
N ASN A 128 -20.11 3.14 7.82
CA ASN A 128 -21.07 2.12 7.47
C ASN A 128 -21.14 1.08 8.59
N ASP A 129 -22.24 1.06 9.32
CA ASP A 129 -22.54 0.04 10.35
C ASP A 129 -22.42 -1.40 9.86
N ASN A 130 -22.43 -1.62 8.54
CA ASN A 130 -22.35 -2.93 7.87
C ASN A 130 -20.95 -3.28 7.33
N SER A 131 -19.93 -2.47 7.58
CA SER A 131 -18.58 -2.66 7.00
C SER A 131 -17.96 -4.01 7.31
N LEU A 132 -18.13 -4.52 8.53
CA LEU A 132 -17.64 -5.84 8.97
C LEU A 132 -18.36 -7.00 8.27
N GLN A 133 -19.68 -6.91 8.11
CA GLN A 133 -20.46 -7.93 7.39
C GLN A 133 -20.08 -7.98 5.92
N LEU A 134 -19.90 -6.80 5.31
CA LEU A 134 -19.48 -6.67 3.92
C LEU A 134 -18.08 -7.25 3.71
N ALA A 135 -17.14 -6.94 4.60
CA ALA A 135 -15.79 -7.50 4.56
C ALA A 135 -15.82 -9.04 4.70
N GLY A 136 -16.62 -9.58 5.63
CA GLY A 136 -16.80 -11.03 5.80
C GLY A 136 -17.36 -11.70 4.56
N LYS A 137 -18.35 -11.08 3.89
CA LYS A 137 -18.92 -11.57 2.64
C LYS A 137 -17.88 -11.57 1.52
N PHE A 138 -17.13 -10.48 1.34
CA PHE A 138 -16.07 -10.41 0.34
C PHE A 138 -14.96 -11.43 0.59
N MET A 139 -14.59 -11.70 1.84
CA MET A 139 -13.62 -12.75 2.18
C MET A 139 -14.14 -14.14 1.83
N ALA A 140 -15.42 -14.43 2.08
CA ALA A 140 -16.03 -15.69 1.76
C ALA A 140 -16.15 -15.90 0.24
N GLU A 141 -16.56 -14.89 -0.51
CA GLU A 141 -16.65 -14.93 -1.96
C GLU A 141 -15.28 -15.10 -2.64
N ASN A 142 -14.22 -14.49 -2.04
CA ASN A 142 -12.86 -14.52 -2.57
C ASN A 142 -11.92 -15.37 -1.70
N TRP A 143 -12.39 -16.50 -1.20
CA TRP A 143 -11.65 -17.38 -0.29
C TRP A 143 -10.25 -17.78 -0.80
N TYR A 144 -10.08 -17.89 -2.13
CA TYR A 144 -8.79 -18.20 -2.76
C TYR A 144 -7.75 -17.09 -2.56
N LEU A 145 -8.16 -15.81 -2.47
CA LEU A 145 -7.26 -14.70 -2.10
C LEU A 145 -6.86 -14.78 -0.62
N VAL A 146 -7.77 -15.25 0.24
CA VAL A 146 -7.47 -15.50 1.66
C VAL A 146 -6.45 -16.65 1.79
N LEU A 147 -6.57 -17.70 1.00
CA LEU A 147 -5.55 -18.76 0.94
C LEU A 147 -4.21 -18.25 0.41
N LEU A 148 -4.23 -17.40 -0.62
CA LEU A 148 -3.01 -16.77 -1.12
C LEU A 148 -2.35 -15.89 -0.05
N TRP A 149 -3.15 -15.12 0.69
CA TRP A 149 -2.67 -14.35 1.84
C TRP A 149 -2.00 -15.24 2.89
N ALA A 150 -2.65 -16.31 3.31
CA ALA A 150 -2.10 -17.26 4.27
C ALA A 150 -0.79 -17.90 3.75
N GLY A 151 -0.74 -18.24 2.47
CA GLY A 151 0.46 -18.75 1.79
C GLY A 151 1.61 -17.74 1.78
N LEU A 152 1.32 -16.47 1.50
CA LEU A 152 2.32 -15.39 1.53
C LEU A 152 2.85 -15.17 2.96
N VAL A 153 1.98 -15.14 3.96
CA VAL A 153 2.39 -15.01 5.37
C VAL A 153 3.26 -16.20 5.79
N ALA A 154 2.86 -17.42 5.41
CA ALA A 154 3.65 -18.62 5.66
C ALA A 154 5.02 -18.57 4.97
N LEU A 155 5.08 -18.10 3.72
CA LEU A 155 6.31 -17.92 2.95
C LEU A 155 7.25 -16.92 3.63
N LEU A 156 6.73 -15.77 4.07
CA LEU A 156 7.50 -14.75 4.78
C LEU A 156 8.03 -15.28 6.12
N ALA A 157 7.19 -15.94 6.91
CA ALA A 157 7.57 -16.52 8.20
C ALA A 157 8.61 -17.64 8.02
N TRP A 158 8.41 -18.54 7.05
CA TRP A 158 9.35 -19.61 6.74
C TRP A 158 10.67 -19.05 6.18
N GLY A 159 10.61 -18.12 5.22
CA GLY A 159 11.78 -17.51 4.62
C GLY A 159 12.64 -16.74 5.63
N TYR A 160 11.98 -16.06 6.58
CA TYR A 160 12.65 -15.42 7.71
C TYR A 160 13.39 -16.45 8.58
N ARG A 161 12.71 -17.54 8.97
CA ARG A 161 13.26 -18.58 9.84
C ARG A 161 14.35 -19.42 9.17
N ARG A 162 14.30 -19.60 7.87
CA ARG A 162 15.28 -20.39 7.13
C ARG A 162 16.70 -19.84 7.24
N ARG A 163 16.83 -18.52 7.47
CA ARG A 163 18.11 -17.84 7.65
C ARG A 163 18.09 -16.99 8.92
N THR A 164 18.25 -17.64 10.06
CA THR A 164 18.26 -16.96 11.37
C THR A 164 19.62 -16.91 12.03
N ARG A 165 20.57 -17.73 11.55
CA ARG A 165 21.89 -17.81 12.12
C ARG A 165 22.71 -16.59 11.72
N GLU A 166 22.94 -15.73 12.69
CA GLU A 166 23.71 -14.50 12.54
C GLU A 166 25.16 -14.74 12.96
N GLU A 167 26.09 -14.53 12.06
CA GLU A 167 27.52 -14.60 12.33
C GLU A 167 28.12 -13.20 12.19
N SER A 168 28.63 -12.64 13.28
CA SER A 168 29.36 -11.39 13.22
C SER A 168 30.75 -11.63 12.60
N LEU A 169 31.09 -10.85 11.56
CA LEU A 169 32.42 -10.87 10.96
C LEU A 169 33.48 -10.22 11.85
N LEU A 170 33.03 -9.29 12.67
CA LEU A 170 33.88 -8.55 13.60
C LEU A 170 33.67 -9.09 15.01
N ARG A 171 34.77 -9.45 15.69
CA ARG A 171 34.72 -9.80 17.10
C ARG A 171 34.48 -8.52 17.92
N ARG A 172 33.99 -8.71 19.18
CA ARG A 172 33.74 -7.63 20.13
C ARG A 172 34.94 -6.71 20.24
N GLY A 173 34.74 -5.43 19.98
CA GLY A 173 35.77 -4.42 20.04
C GLY A 173 35.26 -3.11 19.43
N TRP A 174 36.06 -2.06 19.53
CA TRP A 174 35.68 -0.76 18.98
C TRP A 174 35.35 -0.81 17.48
N ALA A 175 36.08 -1.64 16.72
CA ALA A 175 35.86 -1.85 15.28
C ALA A 175 34.45 -2.40 14.97
N TYR A 176 33.90 -3.25 15.86
CA TYR A 176 32.51 -3.75 15.71
C TYR A 176 31.50 -2.60 15.84
N TYR A 177 31.67 -1.74 16.86
CA TYR A 177 30.75 -0.61 17.07
C TYR A 177 30.92 0.45 15.98
N ALA A 178 32.13 0.81 15.63
CA ALA A 178 32.40 1.81 14.59
C ALA A 178 31.87 1.34 13.22
N GLY A 179 32.22 0.12 12.79
CA GLY A 179 31.73 -0.45 11.54
C GLY A 179 30.19 -0.64 11.53
N GLY A 180 29.63 -1.09 12.64
CA GLY A 180 28.19 -1.23 12.79
C GLY A 180 27.45 0.11 12.73
N THR A 181 28.02 1.16 13.35
CA THR A 181 27.45 2.52 13.30
C THR A 181 27.49 3.08 11.88
N VAL A 182 28.56 2.88 11.13
CA VAL A 182 28.65 3.28 9.73
C VAL A 182 27.58 2.59 8.89
N VAL A 183 27.44 1.26 9.02
CA VAL A 183 26.41 0.49 8.30
C VAL A 183 25.00 0.96 8.67
N PHE A 184 24.76 1.22 9.95
CA PHE A 184 23.47 1.75 10.44
C PHE A 184 23.18 3.12 9.85
N ALA A 185 24.15 4.05 9.87
CA ALA A 185 23.98 5.39 9.31
C ALA A 185 23.73 5.35 7.80
N LEU A 186 24.44 4.50 7.06
CA LEU A 186 24.21 4.28 5.64
C LEU A 186 22.81 3.73 5.37
N ALA A 187 22.36 2.74 6.15
CA ALA A 187 21.03 2.18 6.02
C ALA A 187 19.94 3.22 6.34
N ALA A 188 20.14 4.05 7.35
CA ALA A 188 19.23 5.16 7.66
C ALA A 188 19.17 6.17 6.51
N GLY A 189 20.30 6.57 5.97
CA GLY A 189 20.38 7.48 4.83
C GLY A 189 19.70 6.90 3.57
N LEU A 190 19.96 5.61 3.26
CA LEU A 190 19.31 4.90 2.17
C LEU A 190 17.79 4.75 2.38
N SER A 191 17.36 4.54 3.62
CA SER A 191 15.94 4.50 3.96
C SER A 191 15.27 5.85 3.69
N VAL A 192 15.88 6.95 4.11
CA VAL A 192 15.35 8.29 3.81
C VAL A 192 15.31 8.56 2.30
N ALA A 193 16.35 8.17 1.56
CA ALA A 193 16.37 8.28 0.10
C ALA A 193 15.29 7.40 -0.56
N GLY A 194 15.09 6.18 -0.05
CA GLY A 194 14.02 5.26 -0.47
C GLY A 194 12.63 5.85 -0.24
N MET A 195 12.35 6.41 0.93
CA MET A 195 11.07 7.08 1.22
C MET A 195 10.77 8.24 0.27
N ARG A 196 11.79 8.98 -0.15
CA ARG A 196 11.65 10.10 -1.09
C ARG A 196 11.56 9.64 -2.55
N GLY A 197 11.96 8.41 -2.85
CA GLY A 197 12.03 7.87 -4.21
C GLY A 197 13.22 8.40 -5.02
N GLY A 198 14.28 8.89 -4.35
CA GLY A 198 15.52 9.34 -5.00
C GLY A 198 16.53 9.93 -4.03
N MET A 199 17.78 10.06 -4.48
CA MET A 199 18.92 10.47 -3.67
C MET A 199 19.27 11.96 -3.76
N THR A 200 18.70 12.69 -4.72
CA THR A 200 19.05 14.11 -4.91
C THR A 200 18.28 15.01 -3.94
N ARG A 201 18.89 16.16 -3.57
CA ARG A 201 18.23 17.16 -2.72
C ARG A 201 16.96 17.73 -3.36
N MET A 202 16.90 17.78 -4.68
CA MET A 202 15.77 18.27 -5.48
C MET A 202 14.65 17.21 -5.67
N THR A 203 14.86 15.96 -5.27
CA THR A 203 13.85 14.91 -5.42
C THR A 203 12.64 15.22 -4.56
N ARG A 204 11.53 15.54 -5.21
CA ARG A 204 10.22 15.61 -4.53
C ARG A 204 9.74 14.20 -4.19
N PRO A 205 9.07 14.03 -3.07
CA PRO A 205 8.44 12.75 -2.75
C PRO A 205 7.52 12.30 -3.88
N ILE A 206 7.66 11.05 -4.34
CA ILE A 206 6.84 10.53 -5.42
C ILE A 206 5.37 10.47 -5.01
N THR A 207 4.49 10.75 -5.97
CA THR A 207 3.03 10.74 -5.84
C THR A 207 2.42 9.62 -6.68
N LEU A 208 1.14 9.33 -6.50
CA LEU A 208 0.45 8.30 -7.29
C LEU A 208 0.53 8.60 -8.80
N SER A 209 0.40 9.87 -9.18
CA SER A 209 0.47 10.30 -10.59
C SER A 209 1.83 10.04 -11.25
N ASN A 210 2.92 9.89 -10.49
CA ASN A 210 4.22 9.54 -11.04
C ASN A 210 4.27 8.12 -11.66
N ALA A 211 3.27 7.26 -11.42
CA ALA A 211 3.15 5.98 -12.11
C ALA A 211 2.99 6.15 -13.63
N MET A 212 2.37 7.26 -14.07
CA MET A 212 2.22 7.60 -15.48
C MET A 212 3.55 7.91 -16.20
N LEU A 213 4.66 8.07 -15.47
CA LEU A 213 5.99 8.21 -16.08
C LEU A 213 6.50 6.91 -16.74
N TYR A 214 5.90 5.77 -16.39
CA TYR A 214 6.31 4.44 -16.84
C TYR A 214 5.34 3.80 -17.82
N THR A 215 4.18 4.38 -18.03
CA THR A 215 3.17 3.93 -19.00
C THR A 215 2.23 5.06 -19.36
N ALA A 216 1.78 5.08 -20.61
CA ALA A 216 0.77 6.03 -21.08
C ALA A 216 -0.66 5.57 -20.75
N ASP A 217 -0.83 4.30 -20.37
CA ASP A 217 -2.12 3.70 -20.04
C ASP A 217 -2.42 3.85 -18.55
N SER A 218 -3.50 4.56 -18.22
CA SER A 218 -3.94 4.77 -16.84
C SER A 218 -4.33 3.48 -16.12
N GLY A 219 -4.88 2.50 -16.83
CA GLY A 219 -5.16 1.17 -16.30
C GLY A 219 -3.88 0.47 -15.86
N LYS A 220 -2.87 0.44 -16.74
CA LYS A 220 -1.56 -0.15 -16.46
C LYS A 220 -0.76 0.61 -15.39
N ALA A 221 -0.97 1.93 -15.24
CA ALA A 221 -0.37 2.69 -14.16
C ALA A 221 -0.78 2.14 -12.78
N ASN A 222 -2.00 1.59 -12.65
CA ASN A 222 -2.43 0.92 -11.44
C ASN A 222 -1.67 -0.38 -11.13
N LEU A 223 -1.09 -1.06 -12.13
CA LEU A 223 -0.19 -2.20 -11.90
C LEU A 223 1.13 -1.78 -11.24
N ILE A 224 1.62 -0.59 -11.53
CA ILE A 224 2.86 -0.07 -10.96
C ILE A 224 2.70 0.22 -9.48
N LEU A 225 1.55 0.76 -9.10
CA LEU A 225 1.24 1.12 -7.72
C LEU A 225 1.06 -0.12 -6.85
N SER A 226 1.61 -0.10 -5.65
CA SER A 226 1.26 -1.05 -4.58
C SER A 226 0.30 -0.38 -3.60
N ASN A 227 -0.61 -1.14 -3.02
CA ASN A 227 -1.61 -0.57 -2.13
C ASN A 227 -1.03 0.09 -0.87
N PRO A 228 0.01 -0.46 -0.21
CA PRO A 228 0.65 0.23 0.91
C PRO A 228 1.15 1.63 0.54
N PHE A 229 1.67 1.80 -0.68
CA PHE A 229 2.05 3.12 -1.18
C PHE A 229 0.85 4.06 -1.29
N CYS A 230 -0.26 3.58 -1.86
CA CYS A 230 -1.48 4.37 -2.04
C CYS A 230 -2.02 4.84 -0.69
N ILE A 231 -2.15 3.94 0.28
CA ILE A 231 -2.62 4.27 1.63
C ILE A 231 -1.69 5.29 2.29
N LEU A 232 -0.37 5.02 2.34
CA LEU A 232 0.60 5.86 3.04
C LEU A 232 0.70 7.27 2.44
N ARG A 233 0.49 7.39 1.12
CA ARG A 233 0.55 8.69 0.44
C ARG A 233 -0.73 9.51 0.55
N THR A 234 -1.82 8.89 0.89
CA THR A 234 -3.12 9.56 1.06
C THR A 234 -3.45 9.82 2.53
N ILE A 235 -2.75 9.20 3.50
CA ILE A 235 -2.83 9.56 4.92
C ILE A 235 -2.49 11.04 5.09
N GLY A 236 -3.40 11.79 5.72
CA GLY A 236 -3.25 13.23 5.96
C GLY A 236 -3.74 14.13 4.82
N ASN A 237 -3.92 13.58 3.63
CA ASN A 237 -4.72 14.18 2.56
C ASN A 237 -6.10 13.53 2.48
N ALA A 238 -6.37 12.55 3.34
CA ALA A 238 -7.67 11.93 3.56
C ALA A 238 -8.63 13.08 3.90
N GLY A 239 -9.14 13.62 2.88
CA GLY A 239 -9.74 14.78 3.11
C GLY A 239 -11.06 14.89 2.49
N SER A 240 -11.82 15.05 3.23
CA SER A 240 -12.89 15.99 3.05
C SER A 240 -12.37 17.15 2.20
N VAL A 241 -12.86 17.27 0.99
CA VAL A 241 -12.94 18.59 0.37
C VAL A 241 -13.52 19.47 1.46
N LYS A 242 -12.67 20.28 2.11
CA LYS A 242 -13.10 21.18 3.16
C LYS A 242 -14.00 22.21 2.51
N TYR A 243 -15.28 21.86 2.31
CA TYR A 243 -16.25 22.85 1.89
C TYR A 243 -16.44 23.84 3.02
N ARG A 244 -16.33 25.09 2.69
CA ARG A 244 -16.55 26.16 3.62
C ARG A 244 -18.06 26.24 3.90
N LYS A 245 -18.46 26.00 5.12
CA LYS A 245 -19.86 26.21 5.53
C LYS A 245 -20.09 27.71 5.59
N TYR A 246 -20.83 28.23 4.65
CA TYR A 246 -21.15 29.66 4.57
C TYR A 246 -22.40 30.02 5.37
N PHE A 247 -23.28 29.06 5.64
CA PHE A 247 -24.54 29.24 6.35
C PHE A 247 -24.68 28.14 7.41
N THR A 248 -25.40 28.47 8.48
CA THR A 248 -25.79 27.46 9.48
C THR A 248 -26.92 26.59 8.91
N PRO A 249 -27.17 25.40 9.48
CA PRO A 249 -28.28 24.53 9.07
C PRO A 249 -29.65 25.23 9.19
N GLU A 250 -29.78 26.21 10.10
CA GLU A 250 -31.02 26.98 10.34
C GLU A 250 -31.19 28.11 9.31
N GLU A 251 -30.10 28.72 8.86
CA GLU A 251 -30.11 29.80 7.86
C GLU A 251 -30.29 29.29 6.43
N LEU A 252 -29.84 28.06 6.16
CA LEU A 252 -29.85 27.50 4.81
C LEU A 252 -31.26 27.39 4.21
N PRO A 253 -32.28 26.87 4.93
CA PRO A 253 -33.66 26.79 4.40
C PRO A 253 -34.31 28.14 4.15
N GLN A 254 -33.86 29.21 4.85
CA GLN A 254 -34.39 30.56 4.67
C GLN A 254 -33.84 31.23 3.39
N ARG A 255 -32.64 30.79 2.94
CA ARG A 255 -31.99 31.36 1.77
C ARG A 255 -32.16 30.54 0.51
N PHE A 256 -32.27 29.24 0.65
CA PHE A 256 -32.42 28.31 -0.46
C PHE A 256 -33.29 27.11 -0.05
N THR A 257 -34.28 26.84 -0.84
CA THR A 257 -35.04 25.58 -0.77
C THR A 257 -34.91 24.82 -2.08
N PRO A 258 -34.53 23.54 -2.04
CA PRO A 258 -34.48 22.70 -3.24
C PRO A 258 -35.89 22.33 -3.74
N VAL A 259 -36.92 22.56 -2.93
CA VAL A 259 -38.30 22.27 -3.30
C VAL A 259 -38.94 23.52 -3.88
N HIS A 260 -38.97 23.57 -5.20
CA HIS A 260 -39.68 24.62 -5.93
C HIS A 260 -41.09 24.13 -6.25
N ARG A 261 -42.09 24.81 -5.66
CA ARG A 261 -43.48 24.61 -6.04
C ARG A 261 -43.85 25.68 -7.07
N PRO A 262 -44.33 25.29 -8.26
CA PRO A 262 -44.80 26.28 -9.23
C PRO A 262 -45.91 27.12 -8.60
N ALA A 263 -45.83 28.45 -8.74
CA ALA A 263 -46.77 29.39 -8.19
C ALA A 263 -48.12 29.37 -8.93
N ASP A 264 -48.15 28.77 -10.11
CA ASP A 264 -49.32 28.75 -11.00
C ASP A 264 -49.98 27.38 -11.09
N SER A 265 -51.30 27.41 -11.14
CA SER A 265 -52.19 26.27 -11.35
C SER A 265 -52.15 25.64 -12.74
N THR A 266 -51.15 25.99 -13.56
CA THR A 266 -50.86 25.40 -14.86
C THR A 266 -50.02 24.11 -14.72
N ALA A 267 -50.00 23.47 -13.54
CA ALA A 267 -49.44 22.18 -13.37
C ALA A 267 -50.09 21.19 -14.37
N VAL A 268 -49.31 20.75 -15.35
CA VAL A 268 -49.77 19.74 -16.30
C VAL A 268 -50.16 18.51 -15.52
N ASP A 269 -51.39 18.03 -15.70
CA ASP A 269 -51.85 16.80 -15.10
C ASP A 269 -50.97 15.63 -15.65
N LEU A 270 -50.15 15.08 -14.79
CA LEU A 270 -49.26 13.96 -15.10
C LEU A 270 -49.90 12.59 -14.76
N THR A 271 -51.17 12.59 -14.37
CA THR A 271 -51.91 11.37 -14.06
C THR A 271 -51.91 10.45 -15.28
N GLY A 272 -51.42 9.22 -15.12
CA GLY A 272 -51.30 8.23 -16.18
C GLY A 272 -50.07 8.39 -17.12
N ARG A 273 -49.15 9.32 -16.82
CA ARG A 273 -47.89 9.45 -17.57
C ARG A 273 -46.75 8.79 -16.86
N ASN A 274 -45.85 8.15 -17.63
CA ASN A 274 -44.62 7.61 -17.10
C ASN A 274 -43.59 8.73 -16.94
N VAL A 275 -42.94 8.80 -15.78
CA VAL A 275 -41.80 9.69 -15.52
C VAL A 275 -40.52 8.92 -15.62
N MET A 276 -39.63 9.34 -16.50
CA MET A 276 -38.31 8.74 -16.65
C MET A 276 -37.25 9.76 -16.24
N ILE A 277 -36.47 9.41 -15.22
CA ILE A 277 -35.42 10.30 -14.68
C ILE A 277 -34.09 9.71 -15.14
N PHE A 278 -33.33 10.50 -15.90
CA PHE A 278 -31.95 10.16 -16.27
C PHE A 278 -31.00 10.92 -15.35
N ILE A 279 -30.27 10.17 -14.51
CA ILE A 279 -29.18 10.73 -13.72
C ILE A 279 -27.91 10.46 -14.50
N MET A 280 -27.33 11.51 -15.07
CA MET A 280 -26.06 11.43 -15.79
C MET A 280 -24.95 11.91 -14.86
N GLU A 281 -24.03 11.00 -14.53
CA GLU A 281 -22.85 11.28 -13.72
C GLU A 281 -21.65 11.38 -14.65
N SER A 282 -20.97 12.51 -14.64
CA SER A 282 -19.75 12.85 -15.40
C SER A 282 -19.79 12.50 -16.90
N MET A 283 -20.22 13.47 -17.70
CA MET A 283 -19.94 13.47 -19.14
C MET A 283 -18.58 14.09 -19.44
#